data_82f8ff9f54538acf473aa8e4b0d1b7d8
#
_entry.id   82f8ff9f54538acf473aa8e4b0d1b7d8
#
_cell.length_a   1.000
_cell.length_b   1.000
_cell.length_c   1.000
_cell.angle_alpha   90.00
_cell.angle_beta   90.00
_cell.angle_gamma   90.00
#
_symmetry.space_group_name_H-M   'P 1'
#
loop_
_entity.id
_entity.type
_entity.pdbx_description
1 polymer ?
#
loop_
_entity_poly.entity_id
_entity_poly.type
_entity_poly.pdbx_seq_one_letter_code
_entity_poly.pdbx_strand_id
1 'polypeptide(L)' 'RDYEIEFPTERLLLVVGDTVEIAGQSYRVREVIALRDGNECRARLARL' A
#
# COMPACT_ATOMS: atom_id res chain seq x y z
N ARG A 1 -6.36 12.72 4.90
CA ARG A 1 -4.97 12.52 5.27
C ARG A 1 -4.45 11.22 4.69
N ASP A 2 -3.26 11.27 4.10
CA ASP A 2 -2.66 10.10 3.48
C ASP A 2 -1.76 9.38 4.48
N TYR A 3 -1.70 8.07 4.31
CA TYR A 3 -0.83 7.20 5.10
C TYR A 3 0.05 6.43 4.13
N GLU A 4 1.22 6.01 4.60
CA GLU A 4 2.13 5.23 3.77
C GLU A 4 2.53 3.96 4.49
N ILE A 5 2.64 2.87 3.71
CA ILE A 5 3.19 1.62 4.22
C ILE A 5 4.26 1.14 3.24
N GLU A 6 5.26 0.45 3.78
CA GLU A 6 6.26 -0.22 2.96
C GLU A 6 6.19 -1.71 3.24
N PHE A 7 6.37 -2.50 2.20
CA PHE A 7 6.23 -3.95 2.33
C PHE A 7 7.09 -4.64 1.27
N PRO A 8 7.55 -5.88 1.56
CA PRO A 8 8.27 -6.67 0.57
C PRO A 8 7.36 -7.01 -0.60
N THR A 9 7.85 -6.82 -1.82
CA THR A 9 7.06 -7.02 -3.03
C THR A 9 6.46 -8.42 -3.10
N GLU A 10 7.21 -9.43 -2.69
CA GLU A 10 6.76 -10.82 -2.81
C GLU A 10 5.81 -11.25 -1.70
N ARG A 11 5.61 -10.42 -0.67
CA ARG A 11 4.73 -10.75 0.44
C ARG A 11 3.31 -10.26 0.25
N LEU A 12 3.13 -9.22 -0.56
CA LEU A 12 1.86 -8.56 -0.66
C LEU A 12 1.73 -7.91 -2.02
N LEU A 13 0.61 -8.11 -2.69
CA LEU A 13 0.32 -7.46 -3.95
C LEU A 13 -0.81 -6.46 -3.74
N LEU A 14 -0.52 -5.18 -3.97
CA LEU A 14 -1.52 -4.12 -3.90
C LEU A 14 -1.60 -3.41 -5.24
N VAL A 15 -2.80 -3.07 -5.64
CA VAL A 15 -3.06 -2.36 -6.89
C VAL A 15 -3.84 -1.09 -6.55
N VAL A 16 -3.55 -0.02 -7.27
CA VAL A 16 -4.29 1.23 -7.10
C VAL A 16 -5.78 0.96 -7.24
N GLY A 17 -6.56 1.44 -6.27
CA GLY A 17 -7.99 1.21 -6.22
C GLY A 17 -8.41 0.11 -5.26
N ASP A 18 -7.46 -0.72 -4.82
CA ASP A 18 -7.76 -1.76 -3.84
C ASP A 18 -8.17 -1.14 -2.51
N THR A 19 -8.97 -1.88 -1.75
CA THR A 19 -9.29 -1.54 -0.37
C THR A 19 -8.55 -2.51 0.53
N VAL A 20 -7.88 -1.98 1.55
CA VAL A 20 -7.18 -2.82 2.53
C VAL A 20 -7.64 -2.44 3.92
N GLU A 21 -7.58 -3.41 4.83
CA GLU A 21 -7.94 -3.18 6.22
C GLU A 21 -6.70 -3.37 7.08
N ILE A 22 -6.40 -2.38 7.93
CA ILE A 22 -5.25 -2.44 8.82
C ILE A 22 -5.74 -2.04 10.19
N ALA A 23 -5.59 -2.94 11.17
CA ALA A 23 -5.98 -2.70 12.55
C ALA A 23 -7.43 -2.20 12.67
N GLY A 24 -8.33 -2.81 11.89
CA GLY A 24 -9.74 -2.51 11.94
C GLY A 24 -10.17 -1.26 11.18
N GLN A 25 -9.24 -0.60 10.49
CA GLN A 25 -9.54 0.59 9.71
C GLN A 25 -9.33 0.31 8.23
N SER A 26 -10.29 0.73 7.40
CA SER A 26 -10.22 0.53 5.95
C SER A 26 -9.54 1.69 5.25
N TYR A 27 -8.76 1.37 4.23
CA TYR A 27 -8.04 2.35 3.42
C TYR A 27 -8.17 2.00 1.96
N ARG A 28 -8.06 3.02 1.10
CA ARG A 28 -8.00 2.84 -0.35
C ARG A 28 -6.57 3.07 -0.81
N VAL A 29 -6.06 2.15 -1.63
CA VAL A 29 -4.72 2.28 -2.21
C VAL A 29 -4.77 3.35 -3.30
N ARG A 30 -3.99 4.41 -3.14
CA ARG A 30 -3.94 5.54 -4.07
C ARG A 30 -2.73 5.48 -4.98
N GLU A 31 -1.63 4.92 -4.50
CA GLU A 31 -0.41 4.87 -5.29
C GLU A 31 0.46 3.72 -4.78
N VAL A 32 1.16 3.06 -5.69
CA VAL A 32 2.11 2.00 -5.34
C VAL A 32 3.40 2.27 -6.11
N ILE A 33 4.51 2.36 -5.39
CA ILE A 33 5.82 2.68 -5.96
C ILE A 33 6.79 1.56 -5.60
N ALA A 34 7.52 1.05 -6.60
CA ALA A 34 8.55 0.05 -6.37
C ALA A 34 9.82 0.72 -5.84
N LEU A 35 10.44 0.09 -4.85
CA LEU A 35 11.66 0.57 -4.23
C LEU A 35 12.71 -0.52 -4.30
N ARG A 36 13.99 -0.13 -4.19
CA ARG A 36 15.12 -1.07 -4.08
C ARG A 36 15.08 -2.15 -5.17
N ASP A 37 15.05 -1.68 -6.42
CA ASP A 37 15.05 -2.55 -7.60
C ASP A 37 13.83 -3.48 -7.64
N GLY A 38 12.73 -3.04 -7.03
CA GLY A 38 11.50 -3.81 -7.06
C GLY A 38 11.36 -4.83 -5.93
N ASN A 39 12.34 -4.91 -5.03
CA ASN A 39 12.26 -5.84 -3.91
C ASN A 39 11.27 -5.40 -2.85
N GLU A 40 10.99 -4.12 -2.78
CA GLU A 40 10.04 -3.55 -1.83
C GLU A 40 9.14 -2.56 -2.54
N CYS A 41 8.00 -2.31 -1.93
CA CYS A 41 7.05 -1.34 -2.45
C CYS A 41 6.61 -0.40 -1.34
N ARG A 42 6.26 0.82 -1.74
CA ARG A 42 5.61 1.78 -0.86
C ARG A 42 4.22 2.04 -1.41
N ALA A 43 3.21 1.90 -0.59
CA ALA A 43 1.84 2.22 -0.98
C ALA A 43 1.37 3.45 -0.21
N ARG A 44 0.72 4.37 -0.92
CA ARG A 44 0.07 5.50 -0.30
C ARG A 44 -1.41 5.19 -0.18
N LEU A 45 -1.94 5.39 1.01
CA LEU A 45 -3.30 4.97 1.36
C LEU A 45 -4.11 6.18 1.80
N ALA A 46 -5.37 6.19 1.43
CA ALA A 46 -6.32 7.17 1.93
C ALA A 46 -7.31 6.45 2.84
N ARG A 47 -7.54 7.00 4.01
CA ARG A 47 -8.48 6.43 4.96
C ARG A 47 -9.90 6.59 4.42
N LEU A 48 -10.66 5.51 4.50
CA LEU A 48 -12.07 5.52 4.11
C LEU A 48 -12.99 5.91 5.27
#